data_c48c1b5f4eb5cfe40c8f9ae884fe3097
#
_entry.id   c48c1b5f4eb5cfe40c8f9ae884fe3097
#
_cell.length_a   1.000
_cell.length_b   1.000
_cell.length_c   1.000
_cell.angle_alpha   90.00
_cell.angle_beta   90.00
_cell.angle_gamma   90.00
#
_symmetry.space_group_name_H-M   'P 1'
#
loop_
_entity.id
_entity.type
_entity.pdbx_description
1 polymer ?
#
loop_
_entity_poly.entity_id
_entity_poly.type
_entity_poly.pdbx_seq_one_letter_code
_entity_poly.pdbx_strand_id
1 'polypeptide(L)'
;MAPQTAYYNLLGMETLGLRMERACDNAMQLAAYLETIPGISVNYPGLASSPWNGVAKQLLDGRFGAILTIRVGSKERAFAIMNALTIPQIVSNIGDTKTLVIHPASTISLHSNESEKENAGVFDDLVRVSVGIEDIEDIIEDFEDALKQINQ
;
A
#
# COMPACT_ATOMS: atom_id res chain seq x y z
N MET A 1 -20.66 5.30 -23.61
CA MET A 1 -19.58 6.18 -23.10
C MET A 1 -19.51 7.42 -23.98
N ALA A 2 -19.41 8.62 -23.39
CA ALA A 2 -19.25 9.85 -24.17
C ALA A 2 -17.88 9.84 -24.88
N PRO A 3 -17.77 10.43 -26.10
CA PRO A 3 -16.50 10.42 -26.86
C PRO A 3 -15.32 11.05 -26.09
N GLN A 4 -15.56 12.12 -25.34
CA GLN A 4 -14.54 12.76 -24.51
C GLN A 4 -14.05 11.83 -23.40
N THR A 5 -14.95 11.10 -22.73
CA THR A 5 -14.58 10.11 -21.70
C THR A 5 -13.73 8.99 -22.29
N ALA A 6 -14.09 8.50 -23.50
CA ALA A 6 -13.31 7.51 -24.21
C ALA A 6 -11.90 8.01 -24.54
N TYR A 7 -11.80 9.25 -25.00
CA TYR A 7 -10.51 9.89 -25.31
C TYR A 7 -9.62 10.00 -24.07
N TYR A 8 -10.13 10.50 -22.94
CA TYR A 8 -9.35 10.58 -21.69
C TYR A 8 -8.91 9.21 -21.16
N ASN A 9 -9.79 8.20 -21.28
CA ASN A 9 -9.41 6.84 -20.88
C ASN A 9 -8.28 6.28 -21.76
N LEU A 10 -8.36 6.46 -23.09
CA LEU A 10 -7.32 6.03 -24.01
C LEU A 10 -5.99 6.75 -23.71
N LEU A 11 -6.03 8.07 -23.52
CA LEU A 11 -4.85 8.86 -23.17
C LEU A 11 -4.21 8.36 -21.86
N GLY A 12 -5.03 8.08 -20.83
CA GLY A 12 -4.56 7.52 -19.56
C GLY A 12 -3.97 6.11 -19.68
N MET A 13 -4.41 5.32 -20.65
CA MET A 13 -3.90 3.97 -20.91
C MET A 13 -2.51 3.98 -21.59
N GLU A 14 -2.16 5.02 -22.36
CA GLU A 14 -0.88 5.09 -23.07
C GLU A 14 0.34 4.98 -22.13
N THR A 15 0.23 5.49 -20.91
CA THR A 15 1.30 5.45 -19.91
C THR A 15 1.07 4.42 -18.80
N LEU A 16 0.00 3.60 -18.89
CA LEU A 16 -0.37 2.69 -17.82
C LEU A 16 0.76 1.69 -17.51
N GLY A 17 1.38 1.12 -18.54
CA GLY A 17 2.48 0.17 -18.37
C GLY A 17 3.64 0.77 -17.58
N LEU A 18 4.09 1.96 -17.97
CA LEU A 18 5.18 2.68 -17.31
C LEU A 18 4.86 2.99 -15.84
N ARG A 19 3.64 3.45 -15.57
CA ARG A 19 3.19 3.76 -14.21
C ARG A 19 3.11 2.50 -13.35
N MET A 20 2.58 1.41 -13.90
CA MET A 20 2.48 0.14 -13.16
C MET A 20 3.85 -0.47 -12.87
N GLU A 21 4.79 -0.42 -13.81
CA GLU A 21 6.18 -0.84 -13.55
C GLU A 21 6.77 -0.06 -12.38
N ARG A 22 6.75 1.27 -12.45
CA ARG A 22 7.32 2.12 -11.40
C ARG A 22 6.63 1.88 -10.05
N ALA A 23 5.31 1.79 -10.01
CA ALA A 23 4.57 1.55 -8.77
C ALA A 23 4.84 0.17 -8.16
N CYS A 24 4.98 -0.88 -8.99
CA CYS A 24 5.37 -2.22 -8.54
C CYS A 24 6.79 -2.25 -7.96
N ASP A 25 7.74 -1.59 -8.63
CA ASP A 25 9.12 -1.50 -8.17
C ASP A 25 9.21 -0.73 -6.85
N ASN A 26 8.49 0.38 -6.74
CA ASN A 26 8.38 1.15 -5.50
C ASN A 26 7.76 0.32 -4.37
N ALA A 27 6.68 -0.41 -4.65
CA ALA A 27 6.02 -1.25 -3.66
C ALA A 27 6.94 -2.37 -3.14
N MET A 28 7.72 -2.98 -4.02
CA MET A 28 8.70 -4.00 -3.63
C MET A 28 9.78 -3.43 -2.71
N GLN A 29 10.33 -2.26 -3.05
CA GLN A 29 11.37 -1.63 -2.26
C GLN A 29 10.84 -1.15 -0.90
N LEU A 30 9.66 -0.51 -0.89
CA LEU A 30 9.01 -0.10 0.35
C LEU A 30 8.68 -1.30 1.26
N ALA A 31 8.13 -2.38 0.68
CA ALA A 31 7.82 -3.60 1.43
C ALA A 31 9.08 -4.23 2.05
N ALA A 32 10.17 -4.31 1.28
CA ALA A 32 11.45 -4.82 1.75
C ALA A 32 12.03 -3.96 2.89
N TYR A 33 11.95 -2.64 2.79
CA TYR A 33 12.36 -1.73 3.85
C TYR A 33 11.52 -1.92 5.12
N LEU A 34 10.19 -1.87 5.00
CA LEU A 34 9.29 -1.98 6.14
C LEU A 34 9.38 -3.33 6.87
N GLU A 35 9.71 -4.41 6.15
CA GLU A 35 9.95 -5.74 6.74
C GLU A 35 11.14 -5.75 7.70
N THR A 36 12.11 -4.84 7.53
CA THR A 36 13.27 -4.72 8.43
C THR A 36 12.95 -4.02 9.75
N ILE A 37 11.79 -3.36 9.85
CA ILE A 37 11.44 -2.52 11.00
C ILE A 37 10.82 -3.38 12.12
N PRO A 38 11.40 -3.40 13.32
CA PRO A 38 10.84 -4.15 14.44
C PRO A 38 9.41 -3.71 14.79
N GLY A 39 8.52 -4.69 14.97
CA GLY A 39 7.12 -4.43 15.32
C GLY A 39 6.22 -4.05 14.14
N ILE A 40 6.73 -4.14 12.90
CA ILE A 40 5.93 -4.07 11.68
C ILE A 40 5.89 -5.44 11.02
N SER A 41 4.70 -5.89 10.67
CA SER A 41 4.49 -7.09 9.85
C SER A 41 3.96 -6.67 8.49
N VAL A 42 4.63 -7.06 7.42
CA VAL A 42 4.30 -6.67 6.05
C VAL A 42 3.64 -7.84 5.32
N ASN A 43 2.52 -7.56 4.66
CA ASN A 43 1.91 -8.49 3.71
C ASN A 43 2.06 -7.94 2.29
N TYR A 44 2.96 -8.54 1.53
CA TYR A 44 3.19 -8.25 0.13
C TYR A 44 3.67 -9.51 -0.60
N PRO A 45 3.03 -9.92 -1.70
CA PRO A 45 3.35 -11.20 -2.34
C PRO A 45 4.75 -11.25 -2.98
N GLY A 46 5.39 -10.11 -3.19
CA GLY A 46 6.76 -10.01 -3.71
C GLY A 46 7.85 -10.40 -2.70
N LEU A 47 7.59 -10.30 -1.39
CA LEU A 47 8.56 -10.63 -0.36
C LEU A 47 8.83 -12.14 -0.31
N ALA A 48 10.08 -12.51 -0.09
CA ALA A 48 10.47 -13.92 0.04
C ALA A 48 9.85 -14.60 1.26
N SER A 49 9.54 -13.84 2.30
CA SER A 49 8.85 -14.26 3.52
C SER A 49 7.35 -14.54 3.31
N SER A 50 6.76 -14.00 2.22
CA SER A 50 5.34 -14.18 1.94
C SER A 50 5.03 -15.64 1.59
N PRO A 51 4.01 -16.27 2.22
CA PRO A 51 3.59 -17.62 1.89
C PRO A 51 3.08 -17.75 0.44
N TRP A 52 2.71 -16.64 -0.19
CA TRP A 52 2.20 -16.58 -1.55
C TRP A 52 3.26 -16.27 -2.62
N ASN A 53 4.52 -16.02 -2.21
CA ASN A 53 5.58 -15.61 -3.14
C ASN A 53 5.81 -16.60 -4.27
N GLY A 54 5.79 -17.91 -3.99
CA GLY A 54 5.96 -18.95 -5.01
C GLY A 54 4.86 -18.91 -6.09
N VAL A 55 3.61 -18.79 -5.68
CA VAL A 55 2.47 -18.68 -6.59
C VAL A 55 2.48 -17.35 -7.34
N ALA A 56 2.77 -16.27 -6.62
CA ALA A 56 2.84 -14.93 -7.20
C ALA A 56 3.90 -14.83 -8.30
N LYS A 57 5.07 -15.44 -8.12
CA LYS A 57 6.11 -15.51 -9.15
C LYS A 57 5.66 -16.23 -10.41
N GLN A 58 4.84 -17.27 -10.27
CA GLN A 58 4.34 -18.02 -11.43
C GLN A 58 3.25 -17.26 -12.19
N LEU A 59 2.42 -16.49 -11.48
CA LEU A 59 1.24 -15.85 -12.08
C LEU A 59 1.50 -14.41 -12.52
N LEU A 60 2.41 -13.68 -11.87
CA LEU A 60 2.57 -12.23 -12.00
C LEU A 60 3.88 -11.81 -12.68
N ASP A 61 4.64 -12.76 -13.23
CA ASP A 61 5.87 -12.51 -13.98
C ASP A 61 6.83 -11.50 -13.29
N GLY A 62 6.97 -11.63 -11.97
CA GLY A 62 7.85 -10.78 -11.15
C GLY A 62 7.31 -9.37 -10.83
N ARG A 63 6.08 -9.03 -11.25
CA ARG A 63 5.42 -7.77 -10.95
C ARG A 63 4.27 -8.00 -9.97
N PHE A 64 4.52 -7.78 -8.70
CA PHE A 64 3.64 -8.22 -7.61
C PHE A 64 2.53 -7.23 -7.24
N GLY A 65 2.31 -6.19 -8.07
CA GLY A 65 1.34 -5.15 -7.83
C GLY A 65 1.87 -4.01 -6.95
N ALA A 66 1.06 -2.97 -6.80
CA ALA A 66 1.43 -1.75 -6.09
C ALA A 66 0.74 -1.60 -4.72
N ILE A 67 0.13 -2.67 -4.20
CA ILE A 67 -0.60 -2.63 -2.93
C ILE A 67 0.09 -3.55 -1.93
N LEU A 68 0.39 -3.00 -0.76
CA LEU A 68 0.85 -3.76 0.40
C LEU A 68 0.02 -3.40 1.63
N THR A 69 0.03 -4.24 2.64
CA THR A 69 -0.52 -3.93 3.95
C THR A 69 0.53 -4.13 5.03
N ILE A 70 0.48 -3.28 6.06
CA ILE A 70 1.31 -3.41 7.24
C ILE A 70 0.43 -3.53 8.48
N ARG A 71 0.85 -4.39 9.42
CA ARG A 71 0.30 -4.42 10.76
C ARG A 71 1.32 -3.81 11.71
N VAL A 72 0.87 -2.93 12.57
CA VAL A 72 1.75 -2.07 13.39
C VAL A 72 1.55 -2.25 14.89
N GLY A 73 0.73 -3.22 15.29
CA GLY A 73 0.54 -3.64 16.67
C GLY A 73 -0.62 -3.00 17.42
N SER A 74 -1.07 -1.79 17.04
CA SER A 74 -2.28 -1.19 17.59
C SER A 74 -2.94 -0.22 16.62
N LYS A 75 -4.22 0.06 16.85
CA LYS A 75 -5.01 1.04 16.11
C LYS A 75 -4.47 2.46 16.25
N GLU A 76 -4.11 2.83 17.47
CA GLU A 76 -3.56 4.14 17.80
C GLU A 76 -2.25 4.38 17.04
N ARG A 77 -1.41 3.35 16.98
CA ARG A 77 -0.15 3.41 16.22
C ARG A 77 -0.40 3.51 14.71
N ALA A 78 -1.40 2.81 14.19
CA ALA A 78 -1.79 2.91 12.79
C ALA A 78 -2.20 4.35 12.42
N PHE A 79 -3.05 4.97 13.23
CA PHE A 79 -3.44 6.37 13.03
C PHE A 79 -2.28 7.34 13.23
N ALA A 80 -1.41 7.11 14.23
CA ALA A 80 -0.25 7.96 14.47
C ALA A 80 0.70 7.95 13.25
N ILE A 81 1.00 6.77 12.69
CA ILE A 81 1.80 6.64 11.46
C ILE A 81 1.15 7.39 10.31
N MET A 82 -0.13 7.10 10.01
CA MET A 82 -0.83 7.72 8.89
C MET A 82 -0.89 9.25 8.98
N ASN A 83 -1.04 9.80 10.19
CA ASN A 83 -1.09 11.24 10.42
C ASN A 83 0.30 11.90 10.40
N ALA A 84 1.38 11.16 10.64
CA ALA A 84 2.75 11.65 10.58
C ALA A 84 3.32 11.66 9.15
N LEU A 85 2.80 10.80 8.26
CA LEU A 85 3.19 10.76 6.84
C LEU A 85 2.81 12.08 6.14
N THR A 86 3.69 12.55 5.28
CA THR A 86 3.54 13.82 4.54
C THR A 86 3.33 13.62 3.04
N ILE A 87 3.93 12.59 2.45
CA ILE A 87 3.81 12.26 1.02
C ILE A 87 2.52 11.48 0.74
N PRO A 88 2.23 10.34 1.42
CA PRO A 88 1.03 9.58 1.18
C PRO A 88 -0.23 10.34 1.58
N GLN A 89 -1.24 10.27 0.73
CA GLN A 89 -2.54 10.87 1.02
C GLN A 89 -3.48 9.85 1.69
N ILE A 90 -4.25 10.30 2.67
CA ILE A 90 -5.27 9.46 3.33
C ILE A 90 -6.52 9.43 2.45
N VAL A 91 -6.57 8.46 1.54
CA VAL A 91 -7.66 8.29 0.56
C VAL A 91 -7.93 6.80 0.32
N SER A 92 -9.20 6.42 0.27
CA SER A 92 -9.64 5.04 0.01
C SER A 92 -9.65 4.67 -1.48
N ASN A 93 -8.61 5.03 -2.21
CA ASN A 93 -8.44 4.71 -3.63
C ASN A 93 -7.25 3.76 -3.84
N ILE A 94 -7.05 3.30 -5.07
CA ILE A 94 -5.92 2.47 -5.50
C ILE A 94 -5.53 2.85 -6.92
N GLY A 95 -4.25 2.63 -7.27
CA GLY A 95 -3.77 2.80 -8.65
C GLY A 95 -3.58 4.25 -9.08
N ASP A 96 -3.53 5.18 -8.12
CA ASP A 96 -3.17 6.58 -8.38
C ASP A 96 -1.65 6.69 -8.66
N THR A 97 -1.26 7.80 -9.26
CA THR A 97 0.17 8.17 -9.39
C THR A 97 0.78 8.57 -8.05
N LYS A 98 -0.06 8.92 -7.08
CA LYS A 98 0.33 9.26 -5.71
C LYS A 98 0.22 8.05 -4.80
N THR A 99 1.09 7.97 -3.82
CA THR A 99 0.99 7.00 -2.74
C THR A 99 -0.19 7.35 -1.83
N LEU A 100 -1.02 6.35 -1.54
CA LEU A 100 -2.24 6.48 -0.75
C LEU A 100 -2.20 5.52 0.44
N VAL A 101 -2.70 5.97 1.58
CA VAL A 101 -2.82 5.15 2.79
C VAL A 101 -4.24 5.20 3.34
N ILE A 102 -4.71 4.07 3.89
CA ILE A 102 -5.97 4.02 4.65
C ILE A 102 -5.86 3.05 5.81
N HIS A 103 -6.75 3.24 6.78
CA HIS A 103 -7.05 2.26 7.82
C HIS A 103 -8.35 1.51 7.44
N PRO A 104 -8.27 0.29 6.87
CA PRO A 104 -9.43 -0.39 6.30
C PRO A 104 -10.56 -0.64 7.30
N ALA A 105 -10.22 -0.99 8.55
CA ALA A 105 -11.20 -1.31 9.58
C ALA A 105 -12.14 -0.15 9.91
N SER A 106 -11.67 1.11 9.81
CA SER A 106 -12.48 2.31 10.08
C SER A 106 -12.97 3.04 8.82
N THR A 107 -12.71 2.50 7.64
CA THR A 107 -13.11 3.11 6.37
C THR A 107 -13.93 2.12 5.53
N ILE A 108 -13.30 1.39 4.62
CA ILE A 108 -13.99 0.50 3.68
C ILE A 108 -14.69 -0.69 4.34
N SER A 109 -14.26 -1.10 5.54
CA SER A 109 -14.85 -2.20 6.31
C SER A 109 -15.58 -1.72 7.57
N LEU A 110 -15.95 -0.45 7.63
CA LEU A 110 -16.61 0.15 8.80
C LEU A 110 -17.92 -0.57 9.19
N HIS A 111 -18.67 -1.01 8.20
CA HIS A 111 -19.97 -1.66 8.39
C HIS A 111 -19.90 -3.20 8.44
N SER A 112 -18.71 -3.77 8.25
CA SER A 112 -18.50 -5.21 8.37
C SER A 112 -18.49 -5.64 9.83
N ASN A 113 -19.06 -6.81 10.12
CA ASN A 113 -18.93 -7.42 11.44
C ASN A 113 -17.52 -8.00 11.65
N GLU A 114 -17.20 -8.39 12.89
CA GLU A 114 -15.85 -8.87 13.25
C GLU A 114 -15.44 -10.12 12.46
N SER A 115 -16.36 -11.07 12.25
CA SER A 115 -16.09 -12.28 11.46
C SER A 115 -15.83 -11.97 9.99
N GLU A 116 -16.54 -11.00 9.42
CA GLU A 116 -16.31 -10.54 8.04
C GLU A 116 -14.95 -9.84 7.91
N LYS A 117 -14.56 -9.01 8.87
CA LYS A 117 -13.26 -8.36 8.90
C LYS A 117 -12.14 -9.39 9.01
N GLU A 118 -12.27 -10.33 9.95
CA GLU A 118 -11.28 -11.39 10.15
C GLU A 118 -11.08 -12.25 8.88
N ASN A 119 -12.19 -12.67 8.25
CA ASN A 119 -12.16 -13.43 6.99
C ASN A 119 -11.54 -12.64 5.83
N ALA A 120 -11.70 -11.32 5.83
CA ALA A 120 -11.09 -10.41 4.85
C ALA A 120 -9.64 -10.01 5.20
N GLY A 121 -9.10 -10.48 6.33
CA GLY A 121 -7.77 -10.09 6.81
C GLY A 121 -7.67 -8.62 7.22
N VAL A 122 -8.78 -8.04 7.67
CA VAL A 122 -8.84 -6.64 8.12
C VAL A 122 -8.76 -6.61 9.65
N PHE A 123 -7.68 -6.04 10.15
CA PHE A 123 -7.38 -5.92 11.57
C PHE A 123 -7.33 -4.45 11.99
N ASP A 124 -7.56 -4.17 13.27
CA ASP A 124 -7.55 -2.80 13.82
C ASP A 124 -6.17 -2.13 13.78
N ASP A 125 -5.10 -2.90 13.69
CA ASP A 125 -3.73 -2.41 13.56
C ASP A 125 -3.20 -2.36 12.11
N LEU A 126 -4.10 -2.55 11.12
CA LEU A 126 -3.72 -2.67 9.72
C LEU A 126 -3.81 -1.34 8.99
N VAL A 127 -2.74 -0.99 8.28
CA VAL A 127 -2.69 0.10 7.29
C VAL A 127 -2.50 -0.51 5.90
N ARG A 128 -3.34 -0.12 4.95
CA ARG A 128 -3.15 -0.44 3.52
C ARG A 128 -2.45 0.71 2.82
N VAL A 129 -1.40 0.40 2.08
CA VAL A 129 -0.65 1.34 1.25
C VAL A 129 -0.87 0.98 -0.21
N SER A 130 -1.35 1.93 -1.02
CA SER A 130 -1.34 1.87 -2.47
C SER A 130 -0.20 2.76 -2.97
N VAL A 131 0.91 2.14 -3.36
CA VAL A 131 2.15 2.84 -3.68
C VAL A 131 2.04 3.50 -5.04
N GLY A 132 2.47 4.74 -5.13
CA GLY A 132 2.48 5.56 -6.34
C GLY A 132 3.82 5.48 -7.10
N ILE A 133 4.05 6.49 -7.92
CA ILE A 133 5.21 6.59 -8.81
C ILE A 133 6.22 7.67 -8.38
N GLU A 134 6.06 8.21 -7.17
CA GLU A 134 7.00 9.16 -6.57
C GLU A 134 8.41 8.55 -6.49
N ASP A 135 9.39 9.33 -6.11
CA ASP A 135 10.71 8.80 -5.84
C ASP A 135 10.65 7.85 -4.63
N ILE A 136 11.21 6.66 -4.76
CA ILE A 136 11.10 5.64 -3.71
C ILE A 136 11.90 6.02 -2.46
N GLU A 137 13.00 6.74 -2.64
CA GLU A 137 13.83 7.21 -1.53
C GLU A 137 13.04 8.20 -0.67
N ASP A 138 12.29 9.10 -1.29
CA ASP A 138 11.42 10.06 -0.61
C ASP A 138 10.29 9.35 0.17
N ILE A 139 9.65 8.33 -0.44
CA ILE A 139 8.62 7.54 0.23
C ILE A 139 9.20 6.82 1.45
N ILE A 140 10.36 6.19 1.32
CA ILE A 140 11.02 5.46 2.41
C ILE A 140 11.42 6.42 3.53
N GLU A 141 12.00 7.58 3.21
CA GLU A 141 12.39 8.60 4.18
C GLU A 141 11.18 9.11 4.97
N ASP A 142 10.05 9.39 4.30
CA ASP A 142 8.82 9.82 4.93
C ASP A 142 8.26 8.77 5.92
N PHE A 143 8.28 7.49 5.54
CA PHE A 143 7.92 6.40 6.45
C PHE A 143 8.89 6.29 7.63
N GLU A 144 10.20 6.43 7.39
CA GLU A 144 11.22 6.41 8.43
C GLU A 144 11.02 7.53 9.45
N ASP A 145 10.77 8.73 8.98
CA ASP A 145 10.56 9.91 9.83
C ASP A 145 9.25 9.82 10.60
N ALA A 146 8.17 9.35 9.97
CA ALA A 146 6.91 9.08 10.66
C ALA A 146 7.10 8.06 11.79
N LEU A 147 7.84 6.98 11.54
CA LEU A 147 8.13 5.94 12.55
C LEU A 147 9.03 6.45 13.68
N LYS A 148 10.02 7.30 13.40
CA LYS A 148 10.86 7.95 14.43
C LYS A 148 10.03 8.84 15.33
N GLN A 149 9.12 9.63 14.74
CA GLN A 149 8.29 10.59 15.48
C GLN A 149 7.35 9.89 16.47
N ILE A 150 6.80 8.74 16.13
CA ILE A 150 5.84 8.04 17.01
C ILE A 150 6.51 7.16 18.06
N ASN A 151 7.81 6.87 17.94
CA ASN A 151 8.56 6.07 18.91
C ASN A 151 9.29 6.95 19.97
N GLN A 152 9.14 8.26 19.90
CA GLN A 152 9.60 9.22 20.91
C GLN A 152 8.57 9.39 22.02
#